data_3e1887dcf1fbcdb40d52038d307872d7
#
_entry.id   3e1887dcf1fbcdb40d52038d307872d7
#
_cell.length_a   1.000
_cell.length_b   1.000
_cell.length_c   1.000
_cell.angle_alpha   90.00
_cell.angle_beta   90.00
_cell.angle_gamma   90.00
#
_symmetry.space_group_name_H-M   'P 1'
#
loop_
_entity.id
_entity.type
_entity.pdbx_description
1 polymer ?
#
loop_
_entity_poly.entity_id
_entity_poly.type
_entity_poly.pdbx_seq_one_letter_code
_entity_poly.pdbx_strand_id
1 'polypeptide(L)'
;MLWKSTTFNLATTLVLIYICISVHMAQYDRIVEQEKILIQQEHELSMNQMQMMIAQIQPHFLYNSLTALAQLCSKDPKEAKKAIINFADYWRNHINAIDKKESIPFEEELKYVKIYLYLEQLRFGDDLHVEYDLQKTDFKVPMLAVQPFVENAINWGVGQKEDGGTVRITTRENEEQIELCVIDD
;
A
#
# COMPACT_ATOMS: atom_id res chain seq x y z
N MET A 1 -38.31 67.92 24.74
CA MET A 1 -37.18 67.08 25.24
C MET A 1 -37.33 65.58 24.88
N LEU A 2 -38.49 65.00 24.92
CA LEU A 2 -38.77 63.57 24.65
C LEU A 2 -38.36 63.10 23.22
N TRP A 3 -38.52 63.89 22.20
CA TRP A 3 -38.23 63.50 20.80
C TRP A 3 -36.76 63.39 20.49
N LYS A 4 -35.88 64.16 21.13
CA LYS A 4 -34.42 63.98 20.99
C LYS A 4 -33.93 62.66 21.64
N SER A 5 -34.56 62.18 22.68
CA SER A 5 -34.27 60.95 23.35
C SER A 5 -34.69 59.74 22.52
N THR A 6 -35.82 59.76 21.86
CA THR A 6 -36.33 58.64 21.02
C THR A 6 -35.56 58.55 19.72
N THR A 7 -35.15 59.61 19.07
CA THR A 7 -34.30 59.57 17.87
C THR A 7 -32.88 59.07 18.18
N PHE A 8 -32.31 59.42 19.32
CA PHE A 8 -31.03 58.96 19.78
C PHE A 8 -31.05 57.39 20.05
N ASN A 9 -32.10 56.95 20.72
CA ASN A 9 -32.27 55.50 20.99
C ASN A 9 -32.46 54.70 19.68
N LEU A 10 -33.20 55.23 18.70
CA LEU A 10 -33.35 54.55 17.41
C LEU A 10 -32.02 54.44 16.64
N ALA A 11 -31.24 55.53 16.63
CA ALA A 11 -29.94 55.54 15.96
C ALA A 11 -28.96 54.53 16.60
N THR A 12 -28.92 54.47 17.94
CA THR A 12 -28.05 53.49 18.66
C THR A 12 -28.48 52.08 18.42
N THR A 13 -29.76 51.75 18.38
CA THR A 13 -30.26 50.41 18.07
C THR A 13 -29.92 50.00 16.63
N LEU A 14 -30.03 50.88 15.65
CA LEU A 14 -29.65 50.60 14.26
C LEU A 14 -28.14 50.31 14.13
N VAL A 15 -27.29 51.08 14.84
CA VAL A 15 -25.85 50.86 14.86
C VAL A 15 -25.53 49.49 15.49
N LEU A 16 -26.15 49.09 16.59
CA LEU A 16 -25.96 47.81 17.22
C LEU A 16 -26.39 46.66 16.31
N ILE A 17 -27.52 46.76 15.63
CA ILE A 17 -28.00 45.80 14.65
C ILE A 17 -26.99 45.68 13.50
N TYR A 18 -26.48 46.77 12.96
CA TYR A 18 -25.48 46.79 11.90
C TYR A 18 -24.18 46.06 12.35
N ILE A 19 -23.68 46.36 13.55
CA ILE A 19 -22.49 45.70 14.11
C ILE A 19 -22.76 44.20 14.27
N CYS A 20 -23.93 43.83 14.82
CA CYS A 20 -24.28 42.42 15.00
C CYS A 20 -24.32 41.66 13.66
N ILE A 21 -24.95 42.25 12.63
CA ILE A 21 -24.98 41.64 11.27
C ILE A 21 -23.56 41.54 10.70
N SER A 22 -22.75 42.61 10.81
CA SER A 22 -21.39 42.62 10.30
C SER A 22 -20.50 41.55 10.96
N VAL A 23 -20.60 41.36 12.28
CA VAL A 23 -19.90 40.32 13.01
C VAL A 23 -20.39 38.95 12.58
N HIS A 24 -21.71 38.78 12.43
CA HIS A 24 -22.26 37.48 12.00
C HIS A 24 -21.84 37.13 10.58
N MET A 25 -21.86 38.09 9.65
CA MET A 25 -21.34 37.87 8.28
C MET A 25 -19.86 37.50 8.28
N ALA A 26 -19.04 38.21 9.06
CA ALA A 26 -17.60 37.89 9.16
C ALA A 26 -17.34 36.50 9.79
N GLN A 27 -18.16 36.04 10.72
CA GLN A 27 -18.11 34.70 11.27
C GLN A 27 -18.53 33.67 10.21
N TYR A 28 -19.59 33.94 9.47
CA TYR A 28 -20.05 33.06 8.41
C TYR A 28 -18.97 32.87 7.31
N ASP A 29 -18.37 33.98 6.86
CA ASP A 29 -17.28 33.91 5.86
C ASP A 29 -16.11 33.10 6.36
N ARG A 30 -15.74 33.20 7.66
CA ARG A 30 -14.67 32.36 8.25
C ARG A 30 -15.03 30.88 8.26
N ILE A 31 -16.27 30.53 8.59
CA ILE A 31 -16.73 29.14 8.61
C ILE A 31 -16.66 28.56 7.20
N VAL A 32 -17.17 29.28 6.20
CA VAL A 32 -17.16 28.85 4.79
C VAL A 32 -15.71 28.67 4.30
N GLU A 33 -14.81 29.57 4.69
CA GLU A 33 -13.39 29.43 4.31
C GLU A 33 -12.72 28.23 4.99
N GLN A 34 -13.02 27.97 6.27
CA GLN A 34 -12.53 26.79 6.98
C GLN A 34 -13.05 25.48 6.36
N GLU A 35 -14.33 25.44 5.97
CA GLU A 35 -14.89 24.28 5.28
C GLU A 35 -14.20 24.01 3.94
N LYS A 36 -13.91 25.06 3.16
CA LYS A 36 -13.16 24.90 1.90
C LYS A 36 -11.76 24.33 2.13
N ILE A 37 -11.04 24.84 3.14
CA ILE A 37 -9.71 24.36 3.49
C ILE A 37 -9.77 22.88 3.91
N LEU A 38 -10.77 22.51 4.72
CA LEU A 38 -10.95 21.13 5.16
C LEU A 38 -11.21 20.19 3.99
N ILE A 39 -12.11 20.55 3.08
CA ILE A 39 -12.40 19.76 1.87
C ILE A 39 -11.14 19.61 1.00
N GLN A 40 -10.36 20.66 0.87
CA GLN A 40 -9.11 20.60 0.11
C GLN A 40 -8.09 19.67 0.77
N GLN A 41 -7.95 19.73 2.09
CA GLN A 41 -7.04 18.83 2.84
C GLN A 41 -7.49 17.37 2.75
N GLU A 42 -8.77 17.08 2.82
CA GLU A 42 -9.31 15.74 2.62
C GLU A 42 -9.04 15.22 1.22
N HIS A 43 -9.18 16.08 0.21
CA HIS A 43 -8.86 15.73 -1.18
C HIS A 43 -7.36 15.44 -1.36
N GLU A 44 -6.48 16.28 -0.84
CA GLU A 44 -5.03 16.09 -0.88
C GLU A 44 -4.62 14.80 -0.15
N LEU A 45 -5.21 14.53 1.01
CA LEU A 45 -4.97 13.29 1.75
C LEU A 45 -5.38 12.05 0.94
N SER A 46 -6.56 12.09 0.32
CA SER A 46 -7.04 11.01 -0.55
C SER A 46 -6.13 10.78 -1.76
N MET A 47 -5.68 11.86 -2.41
CA MET A 47 -4.74 11.78 -3.53
C MET A 47 -3.38 11.23 -3.10
N ASN A 48 -2.85 11.63 -1.94
CA ASN A 48 -1.60 11.10 -1.40
C ASN A 48 -1.72 9.62 -1.05
N GLN A 49 -2.85 9.19 -0.47
CA GLN A 49 -3.12 7.77 -0.22
C GLN A 49 -3.17 6.97 -1.52
N MET A 50 -3.83 7.48 -2.56
CA MET A 50 -3.88 6.85 -3.86
C MET A 50 -2.48 6.76 -4.52
N GLN A 51 -1.67 7.81 -4.42
CA GLN A 51 -0.29 7.79 -4.91
C GLN A 51 0.58 6.78 -4.16
N MET A 52 0.43 6.67 -2.84
CA MET A 52 1.11 5.65 -2.05
C MET A 52 0.68 4.23 -2.45
N MET A 53 -0.62 4.00 -2.69
CA MET A 53 -1.11 2.71 -3.20
C MET A 53 -0.51 2.37 -4.56
N ILE A 54 -0.46 3.33 -5.50
CA ILE A 54 0.15 3.13 -6.82
C ILE A 54 1.67 2.89 -6.70
N ALA A 55 2.36 3.55 -5.78
CA ALA A 55 3.79 3.36 -5.55
C ALA A 55 4.12 1.97 -4.94
N GLN A 56 3.19 1.38 -4.20
CA GLN A 56 3.29 0.00 -3.70
C GLN A 56 3.12 -1.05 -4.83
N ILE A 57 2.49 -0.67 -5.95
CA ILE A 57 2.53 -1.46 -7.17
C ILE A 57 3.95 -1.31 -7.72
N GLN A 58 4.77 -2.36 -7.62
CA GLN A 58 6.11 -2.36 -8.21
C GLN A 58 6.01 -2.36 -9.75
N PRO A 59 6.16 -1.20 -10.44
CA PRO A 59 5.94 -1.14 -11.89
C PRO A 59 6.94 -2.04 -12.62
N HIS A 60 8.16 -2.14 -12.10
CA HIS A 60 9.21 -2.97 -12.67
C HIS A 60 8.86 -4.46 -12.64
N PHE A 61 8.35 -4.97 -11.51
CA PHE A 61 7.88 -6.36 -11.42
C PHE A 61 6.73 -6.63 -12.40
N LEU A 62 5.77 -5.70 -12.50
CA LEU A 62 4.63 -5.81 -13.43
C LEU A 62 5.12 -5.96 -14.88
N TYR A 63 5.99 -5.05 -15.35
CA TYR A 63 6.52 -5.08 -16.72
C TYR A 63 7.33 -6.35 -16.99
N ASN A 64 8.18 -6.73 -16.06
CA ASN A 64 9.03 -7.91 -16.22
C ASN A 64 8.20 -9.19 -16.25
N SER A 65 7.24 -9.34 -15.35
CA SER A 65 6.34 -10.49 -15.33
C SER A 65 5.53 -10.59 -16.62
N LEU A 66 4.95 -9.50 -17.11
CA LEU A 66 4.21 -9.48 -18.37
C LEU A 66 5.09 -9.85 -19.56
N THR A 67 6.35 -9.38 -19.58
CA THR A 67 7.32 -9.73 -20.63
C THR A 67 7.67 -11.21 -20.60
N ALA A 68 7.94 -11.77 -19.41
CA ALA A 68 8.22 -13.21 -19.24
C ALA A 68 7.01 -14.06 -19.65
N LEU A 69 5.80 -13.67 -19.25
CA LEU A 69 4.56 -14.33 -19.64
C LEU A 69 4.33 -14.32 -21.16
N ALA A 70 4.60 -13.19 -21.83
CA ALA A 70 4.47 -13.09 -23.28
C ALA A 70 5.45 -14.03 -24.01
N GLN A 71 6.70 -14.13 -23.53
CA GLN A 71 7.68 -15.07 -24.09
C GLN A 71 7.26 -16.53 -23.84
N LEU A 72 6.72 -16.82 -22.64
CA LEU A 72 6.26 -18.15 -22.27
C LEU A 72 5.07 -18.60 -23.12
N CYS A 73 4.17 -17.70 -23.54
CA CYS A 73 3.06 -18.02 -24.42
C CYS A 73 3.49 -18.67 -25.74
N SER A 74 4.68 -18.29 -26.25
CA SER A 74 5.22 -18.86 -27.49
C SER A 74 6.01 -20.15 -27.27
N LYS A 75 6.60 -20.34 -26.05
CA LYS A 75 7.43 -21.50 -25.72
C LYS A 75 6.61 -22.67 -25.15
N ASP A 76 5.78 -22.39 -24.15
CA ASP A 76 4.91 -23.36 -23.47
C ASP A 76 3.57 -22.71 -23.11
N PRO A 77 2.56 -22.82 -24.00
CA PRO A 77 1.24 -22.24 -23.76
C PRO A 77 0.51 -22.80 -22.53
N LYS A 78 0.81 -24.02 -22.10
CA LYS A 78 0.20 -24.63 -20.90
C LYS A 78 0.76 -24.00 -19.63
N GLU A 79 2.08 -23.88 -19.55
CA GLU A 79 2.73 -23.22 -18.42
C GLU A 79 2.42 -21.71 -18.42
N ALA A 80 2.33 -21.06 -19.58
CA ALA A 80 1.90 -19.68 -19.69
C ALA A 80 0.51 -19.43 -19.09
N LYS A 81 -0.44 -20.32 -19.38
CA LYS A 81 -1.81 -20.23 -18.79
C LYS A 81 -1.75 -20.31 -17.26
N LYS A 82 -0.97 -21.22 -16.69
CA LYS A 82 -0.80 -21.36 -15.24
C LYS A 82 -0.15 -20.11 -14.64
N ALA A 83 0.90 -19.60 -15.27
CA ALA A 83 1.62 -18.42 -14.86
C ALA A 83 0.73 -17.16 -14.88
N ILE A 84 -0.13 -17.00 -15.90
CA ILE A 84 -1.10 -15.90 -15.98
C ILE A 84 -2.12 -15.97 -14.83
N ILE A 85 -2.61 -17.17 -14.49
CA ILE A 85 -3.55 -17.36 -13.37
C ILE A 85 -2.85 -16.99 -12.05
N ASN A 86 -1.64 -17.47 -11.81
CA ASN A 86 -0.85 -17.14 -10.64
C ASN A 86 -0.58 -15.63 -10.53
N PHE A 87 -0.25 -14.99 -11.65
CA PHE A 87 -0.06 -13.54 -11.72
C PHE A 87 -1.34 -12.76 -11.35
N ALA A 88 -2.49 -13.19 -11.87
CA ALA A 88 -3.77 -12.58 -11.53
C ALA A 88 -4.14 -12.78 -10.05
N ASP A 89 -3.86 -13.96 -9.49
CA ASP A 89 -4.09 -14.26 -8.07
C ASP A 89 -3.15 -13.46 -7.17
N TYR A 90 -1.87 -13.33 -7.54
CA TYR A 90 -0.91 -12.48 -6.85
C TYR A 90 -1.43 -11.04 -6.74
N TRP A 91 -1.82 -10.43 -7.86
CA TRP A 91 -2.32 -9.06 -7.88
C TRP A 91 -3.61 -8.86 -7.10
N ARG A 92 -4.56 -9.78 -7.24
CA ARG A 92 -5.82 -9.72 -6.49
C ARG A 92 -5.56 -9.71 -4.99
N ASN A 93 -4.66 -10.57 -4.53
CA ASN A 93 -4.35 -10.68 -3.11
C ASN A 93 -3.53 -9.48 -2.62
N HIS A 94 -2.61 -8.97 -3.41
CA HIS A 94 -1.83 -7.79 -3.09
C HIS A 94 -2.72 -6.54 -2.92
N ILE A 95 -3.67 -6.33 -3.84
CA ILE A 95 -4.65 -5.23 -3.73
C ILE A 95 -5.53 -5.40 -2.48
N ASN A 96 -6.01 -6.61 -2.21
CA ASN A 96 -6.84 -6.89 -1.03
C ASN A 96 -6.08 -6.74 0.29
N ALA A 97 -4.75 -6.87 0.28
CA ALA A 97 -3.89 -6.73 1.45
C ALA A 97 -3.82 -5.28 1.95
N ILE A 98 -3.92 -4.30 1.06
CA ILE A 98 -3.79 -2.88 1.39
C ILE A 98 -4.86 -2.44 2.41
N ASP A 99 -6.06 -3.00 2.33
CA ASP A 99 -7.17 -2.66 3.23
C ASP A 99 -7.22 -3.51 4.51
N LYS A 100 -6.49 -4.63 4.57
CA LYS A 100 -6.53 -5.56 5.69
C LYS A 100 -5.37 -5.33 6.65
N LYS A 101 -5.68 -4.88 7.87
CA LYS A 101 -4.70 -4.76 8.98
C LYS A 101 -4.62 -6.04 9.85
N GLU A 102 -5.28 -7.11 9.47
CA GLU A 102 -5.35 -8.33 10.26
C GLU A 102 -4.15 -9.25 9.99
N SER A 103 -3.72 -9.95 11.04
CA SER A 103 -2.70 -10.99 10.91
C SER A 103 -3.30 -12.24 10.27
N ILE A 104 -2.61 -12.81 9.30
CA ILE A 104 -2.97 -14.05 8.60
C ILE A 104 -2.07 -15.22 9.04
N PRO A 105 -2.47 -16.48 8.83
CA PRO A 105 -1.58 -17.61 8.98
C PRO A 105 -0.34 -17.46 8.11
N PHE A 106 0.85 -17.81 8.63
CA PHE A 106 2.10 -17.74 7.87
C PHE A 106 2.05 -18.59 6.59
N GLU A 107 1.35 -19.71 6.61
CA GLU A 107 1.18 -20.57 5.42
C GLU A 107 0.44 -19.84 4.28
N GLU A 108 -0.49 -18.95 4.61
CA GLU A 108 -1.19 -18.12 3.62
C GLU A 108 -0.25 -17.06 3.05
N GLU A 109 0.51 -16.35 3.87
CA GLU A 109 1.56 -15.42 3.44
C GLU A 109 2.60 -16.11 2.57
N LEU A 110 3.07 -17.28 2.99
CA LEU A 110 4.05 -18.09 2.26
C LEU A 110 3.54 -18.51 0.87
N LYS A 111 2.24 -18.77 0.72
CA LYS A 111 1.64 -19.04 -0.58
C LYS A 111 1.81 -17.87 -1.54
N TYR A 112 1.60 -16.65 -1.08
CA TYR A 112 1.78 -15.44 -1.91
C TYR A 112 3.25 -15.22 -2.26
N VAL A 113 4.14 -15.40 -1.30
CA VAL A 113 5.59 -15.36 -1.51
C VAL A 113 6.04 -16.40 -2.55
N LYS A 114 5.51 -17.62 -2.49
CA LYS A 114 5.82 -18.67 -3.49
C LYS A 114 5.34 -18.31 -4.89
N ILE A 115 4.18 -17.68 -5.02
CA ILE A 115 3.68 -17.21 -6.33
C ILE A 115 4.61 -16.12 -6.88
N TYR A 116 5.01 -15.16 -6.06
CA TYR A 116 5.97 -14.12 -6.43
C TYR A 116 7.30 -14.71 -6.91
N LEU A 117 7.89 -15.60 -6.11
CA LEU A 117 9.15 -16.28 -6.44
C LEU A 117 9.06 -17.11 -7.74
N TYR A 118 7.95 -17.81 -7.95
CA TYR A 118 7.71 -18.51 -9.20
C TYR A 118 7.70 -17.58 -10.42
N LEU A 119 7.06 -16.40 -10.31
CA LEU A 119 7.03 -15.41 -11.39
C LEU A 119 8.44 -14.83 -11.64
N GLU A 120 9.23 -14.61 -10.59
CA GLU A 120 10.61 -14.17 -10.73
C GLU A 120 11.50 -15.27 -11.34
N GLN A 121 11.30 -16.55 -10.99
CA GLN A 121 11.99 -17.65 -11.63
C GLN A 121 11.69 -17.77 -13.12
N LEU A 122 10.49 -17.43 -13.58
CA LEU A 122 10.21 -17.34 -15.02
C LEU A 122 11.02 -16.26 -15.74
N ARG A 123 11.41 -15.20 -15.02
CA ARG A 123 12.23 -14.11 -15.52
C ARG A 123 13.73 -14.42 -15.50
N PHE A 124 14.22 -14.90 -14.36
CA PHE A 124 15.63 -15.17 -14.14
C PHE A 124 16.09 -16.54 -14.68
N GLY A 125 15.13 -17.45 -14.90
CA GLY A 125 15.48 -18.83 -15.32
C GLY A 125 16.30 -19.55 -14.28
N ASP A 126 17.42 -20.12 -14.71
CA ASP A 126 18.33 -20.90 -13.87
C ASP A 126 19.19 -20.03 -12.94
N ASP A 127 19.16 -18.70 -13.10
CA ASP A 127 19.95 -17.77 -12.28
C ASP A 127 19.29 -17.51 -10.90
N LEU A 128 18.03 -17.92 -10.68
CA LEU A 128 17.35 -17.78 -9.40
C LEU A 128 17.03 -19.14 -8.77
N HIS A 129 17.78 -19.49 -7.74
CA HIS A 129 17.48 -20.64 -6.89
C HIS A 129 16.70 -20.22 -5.66
N VAL A 130 15.72 -21.04 -5.25
CA VAL A 130 14.89 -20.79 -4.08
C VAL A 130 14.91 -22.00 -3.17
N GLU A 131 15.24 -21.77 -1.90
CA GLU A 131 15.31 -22.81 -0.86
C GLU A 131 14.38 -22.49 0.31
N TYR A 132 13.79 -23.50 0.90
CA TYR A 132 12.91 -23.39 2.06
C TYR A 132 13.39 -24.32 3.17
N ASP A 133 13.68 -23.77 4.36
CA ASP A 133 13.95 -24.52 5.61
C ASP A 133 12.94 -24.08 6.67
N LEU A 134 11.75 -24.64 6.61
CA LEU A 134 10.58 -24.23 7.38
C LEU A 134 10.33 -25.25 8.51
N GLN A 135 10.94 -25.01 9.68
CA GLN A 135 10.78 -25.88 10.86
C GLN A 135 9.50 -25.58 11.63
N LYS A 136 8.96 -24.36 11.51
CA LYS A 136 7.72 -23.94 12.12
C LYS A 136 6.88 -23.15 11.12
N THR A 137 5.60 -23.49 10.97
CA THR A 137 4.67 -22.79 10.06
C THR A 137 3.36 -22.37 10.75
N ASP A 138 3.04 -22.96 11.90
CA ASP A 138 1.81 -22.68 12.66
C ASP A 138 1.97 -21.42 13.53
N PHE A 139 1.95 -20.27 12.87
CA PHE A 139 1.93 -18.94 13.51
C PHE A 139 1.29 -17.90 12.59
N LYS A 140 1.02 -16.71 13.12
CA LYS A 140 0.41 -15.60 12.36
C LYS A 140 1.41 -14.49 12.13
N VAL A 141 1.31 -13.87 10.96
CA VAL A 141 2.09 -12.69 10.55
C VAL A 141 1.17 -11.59 10.03
N PRO A 142 1.55 -10.33 10.10
CA PRO A 142 0.89 -9.30 9.33
C PRO A 142 0.93 -9.64 7.83
N MET A 143 -0.12 -9.33 7.11
CA MET A 143 -0.17 -9.53 5.66
C MET A 143 0.93 -8.71 4.97
N LEU A 144 1.59 -9.28 3.97
CA LEU A 144 2.76 -8.71 3.28
C LEU A 144 3.98 -8.46 4.20
N ALA A 145 4.12 -9.19 5.31
CA ALA A 145 5.25 -9.03 6.21
C ALA A 145 6.54 -9.66 5.67
N VAL A 146 6.43 -10.76 4.94
CA VAL A 146 7.58 -11.52 4.40
C VAL A 146 7.98 -11.03 3.02
N GLN A 147 7.01 -10.69 2.21
CA GLN A 147 7.19 -10.35 0.81
C GLN A 147 8.23 -9.23 0.57
N PRO A 148 8.26 -8.09 1.28
CA PRO A 148 9.25 -7.03 1.05
C PRO A 148 10.71 -7.50 1.26
N PHE A 149 10.94 -8.42 2.19
CA PHE A 149 12.28 -8.98 2.41
C PHE A 149 12.71 -9.87 1.24
N VAL A 150 11.80 -10.68 0.71
CA VAL A 150 12.05 -11.52 -0.48
C VAL A 150 12.28 -10.65 -1.72
N GLU A 151 11.50 -9.59 -1.89
CA GLU A 151 11.68 -8.62 -2.97
C GLU A 151 13.05 -7.94 -2.90
N ASN A 152 13.49 -7.54 -1.70
CA ASN A 152 14.81 -6.97 -1.50
C ASN A 152 15.93 -7.98 -1.81
N ALA A 153 15.81 -9.22 -1.33
CA ALA A 153 16.76 -10.30 -1.61
C ALA A 153 16.92 -10.54 -3.13
N ILE A 154 15.82 -10.50 -3.89
CA ILE A 154 15.90 -10.64 -5.34
C ILE A 154 16.48 -9.41 -6.01
N ASN A 155 15.97 -8.20 -5.68
CA ASN A 155 16.35 -6.99 -6.40
C ASN A 155 17.79 -6.53 -6.10
N TRP A 156 18.26 -6.71 -4.88
CA TRP A 156 19.56 -6.22 -4.40
C TRP A 156 20.59 -7.33 -4.17
N GLY A 157 20.12 -8.58 -3.90
CA GLY A 157 20.96 -9.75 -3.83
C GLY A 157 21.17 -10.36 -5.22
N VAL A 158 20.28 -11.26 -5.62
CA VAL A 158 20.39 -12.06 -6.85
C VAL A 158 20.44 -11.20 -8.12
N GLY A 159 19.58 -10.20 -8.24
CA GLY A 159 19.45 -9.38 -9.45
C GLY A 159 20.62 -8.47 -9.78
N GLN A 160 21.60 -8.36 -8.88
CA GLN A 160 22.82 -7.57 -9.10
C GLN A 160 24.03 -8.46 -9.48
N LYS A 161 23.87 -9.78 -9.47
CA LYS A 161 24.94 -10.74 -9.75
C LYS A 161 24.85 -11.27 -11.16
N GLU A 162 26.00 -11.43 -11.83
CA GLU A 162 26.09 -12.01 -13.17
C GLU A 162 25.82 -13.54 -13.14
N ASP A 163 26.20 -14.20 -12.04
CA ASP A 163 26.08 -15.65 -11.88
C ASP A 163 24.77 -16.08 -11.17
N GLY A 164 23.84 -15.13 -10.97
CA GLY A 164 22.61 -15.40 -10.24
C GLY A 164 22.84 -15.58 -8.73
N GLY A 165 21.91 -16.25 -8.05
CA GLY A 165 22.03 -16.51 -6.61
C GLY A 165 20.86 -17.29 -6.04
N THR A 166 20.93 -17.51 -4.71
CA THR A 166 19.96 -18.30 -3.96
C THR A 166 19.22 -17.40 -2.96
N VAL A 167 17.91 -17.47 -2.96
CA VAL A 167 17.07 -16.90 -1.89
C VAL A 167 16.58 -18.03 -1.01
N ARG A 168 16.92 -18.00 0.28
CA ARG A 168 16.52 -18.98 1.27
C ARG A 168 15.57 -18.37 2.29
N ILE A 169 14.43 -19.02 2.51
CA ILE A 169 13.45 -18.64 3.54
C ILE A 169 13.50 -19.70 4.64
N THR A 170 13.76 -19.25 5.87
CA THR A 170 13.85 -20.12 7.03
C THR A 170 12.91 -19.71 8.12
N THR A 171 12.33 -20.67 8.82
CA THR A 171 11.58 -20.46 10.06
C THR A 171 12.06 -21.38 11.14
N ARG A 172 12.32 -20.87 12.33
CA ARG A 172 12.74 -21.61 13.52
C ARG A 172 11.97 -21.18 14.74
N GLU A 173 11.77 -22.08 15.66
CA GLU A 173 11.16 -21.80 16.97
C GLU A 173 12.23 -21.93 18.04
N ASN A 174 12.40 -20.87 18.80
CA ASN A 174 13.19 -20.84 20.03
C ASN A 174 12.24 -20.78 21.23
N GLU A 175 12.73 -20.94 22.46
CA GLU A 175 11.90 -21.02 23.68
C GLU A 175 10.94 -19.84 23.87
N GLU A 176 11.24 -18.66 23.33
CA GLU A 176 10.47 -17.43 23.55
C GLU A 176 9.92 -16.79 22.27
N GLN A 177 10.40 -17.21 21.08
CA GLN A 177 10.06 -16.52 19.82
C GLN A 177 10.17 -17.42 18.60
N ILE A 178 9.49 -17.00 17.53
CA ILE A 178 9.64 -17.57 16.20
C ILE A 178 10.52 -16.62 15.39
N GLU A 179 11.62 -17.14 14.87
CA GLU A 179 12.53 -16.45 13.98
C GLU A 179 12.17 -16.80 12.54
N LEU A 180 11.93 -15.78 11.72
CA LEU A 180 11.73 -15.87 10.27
C LEU A 180 12.84 -15.09 9.59
N CYS A 181 13.63 -15.74 8.76
CA CYS A 181 14.71 -15.12 8.01
C CYS A 181 14.52 -15.30 6.50
N VAL A 182 14.87 -14.25 5.76
CA VAL A 182 15.09 -14.29 4.32
C VAL A 182 16.56 -13.98 4.09
N ILE A 183 17.25 -14.89 3.44
CA ILE A 183 18.71 -14.85 3.25
C ILE A 183 18.99 -14.92 1.76
N ASP A 184 19.81 -14.03 1.26
CA ASP A 184 20.38 -14.03 -0.08
C ASP A 184 21.89 -14.20 -0.01
N ASP A 185 22.50 -14.89 -0.98
CA ASP A 185 23.95 -15.08 -1.08
C ASP A 185 24.61 -14.06 -2.02
#